data_b4e37dfca80df6497df366112578359b
#
_entry.id   b4e37dfca80df6497df366112578359b
#
_cell.length_a   1.000
_cell.length_b   1.000
_cell.length_c   1.000
_cell.angle_alpha   90.00
_cell.angle_beta   90.00
_cell.angle_gamma   90.00
#
_symmetry.space_group_name_H-M   'P 1'
#
loop_
_entity.id
_entity.type
_entity.pdbx_description
1 polymer ?
#
loop_
_entity_poly.entity_id
_entity_poly.type
_entity_poly.pdbx_seq_one_letter_code
_entity_poly.pdbx_strand_id
1 'polypeptide(L)'
;VNRLEATQQVLKLEAAAAQLRERAKAVRLQLDADARHEFEEQGAAPTWRLADLGTWSLPVSKEAPYVADPTALAEWVKGRYPSEIREVVNPAFQTALLSRLTPLGEVVMDPANGEVVPGLGVRPGGLPQSLRFKPNSDAMAVADQVGAKLAGQILDGLGIGGEAS
;
A
#
# COMPACT_ATOMS: atom_id res chain seq x y z
N VAL A 1 -5.09 -28.35 31.99
CA VAL A 1 -4.92 -26.88 31.99
C VAL A 1 -6.21 -26.23 32.49
N ASN A 2 -6.11 -25.43 33.56
CA ASN A 2 -7.22 -24.67 34.09
C ASN A 2 -7.67 -23.64 33.04
N ARG A 3 -8.95 -23.60 32.70
CA ARG A 3 -9.50 -22.68 31.68
C ARG A 3 -9.20 -21.22 32.02
N LEU A 4 -9.19 -20.85 33.30
CA LEU A 4 -8.87 -19.49 33.75
C LEU A 4 -7.42 -19.13 33.44
N GLU A 5 -6.48 -20.03 33.75
CA GLU A 5 -5.05 -19.84 33.46
C GLU A 5 -4.79 -19.74 31.96
N ALA A 6 -5.39 -20.63 31.17
CA ALA A 6 -5.30 -20.59 29.72
C ALA A 6 -5.82 -19.23 29.14
N THR A 7 -6.95 -18.76 29.66
CA THR A 7 -7.51 -17.47 29.24
C THR A 7 -6.59 -16.30 29.60
N GLN A 8 -6.02 -16.31 30.81
CA GLN A 8 -5.06 -15.28 31.24
C GLN A 8 -3.79 -15.29 30.38
N GLN A 9 -3.31 -16.48 29.98
CA GLN A 9 -2.17 -16.63 29.08
C GLN A 9 -2.46 -16.04 27.70
N VAL A 10 -3.62 -16.34 27.12
CA VAL A 10 -4.04 -15.78 25.83
C VAL A 10 -4.08 -14.26 25.89
N LEU A 11 -4.69 -13.67 26.90
CA LEU A 11 -4.77 -12.21 27.05
C LEU A 11 -3.37 -11.55 27.15
N LYS A 12 -2.44 -12.17 27.89
CA LYS A 12 -1.05 -11.65 28.00
C LYS A 12 -0.35 -11.70 26.65
N LEU A 13 -0.49 -12.79 25.89
CA LEU A 13 0.12 -12.94 24.56
C LEU A 13 -0.46 -11.95 23.54
N GLU A 14 -1.76 -11.76 23.56
CA GLU A 14 -2.43 -10.77 22.69
C GLU A 14 -1.97 -9.34 23.00
N ALA A 15 -1.85 -8.99 24.29
CA ALA A 15 -1.34 -7.69 24.70
C ALA A 15 0.12 -7.48 24.25
N ALA A 16 0.98 -8.47 24.42
CA ALA A 16 2.38 -8.42 23.97
C ALA A 16 2.46 -8.30 22.44
N ALA A 17 1.68 -9.07 21.71
CA ALA A 17 1.60 -9.00 20.25
C ALA A 17 1.13 -7.63 19.76
N ALA A 18 0.16 -7.02 20.43
CA ALA A 18 -0.31 -5.68 20.11
C ALA A 18 0.81 -4.63 20.30
N GLN A 19 1.54 -4.67 21.42
CA GLN A 19 2.66 -3.77 21.66
C GLN A 19 3.79 -3.93 20.63
N LEU A 20 4.12 -5.17 20.25
CA LEU A 20 5.13 -5.44 19.21
C LEU A 20 4.70 -4.90 17.84
N ARG A 21 3.41 -5.03 17.49
CA ARG A 21 2.87 -4.46 16.25
C ARG A 21 2.97 -2.93 16.23
N GLU A 22 2.65 -2.26 17.35
CA GLU A 22 2.75 -0.80 17.44
C GLU A 22 4.21 -0.33 17.33
N ARG A 23 5.15 -1.04 17.95
CA ARG A 23 6.59 -0.74 17.78
C ARG A 23 7.07 -0.93 16.35
N ALA A 24 6.68 -2.02 15.69
CA ALA A 24 7.00 -2.26 14.29
C ALA A 24 6.41 -1.19 13.36
N LYS A 25 5.18 -0.74 13.66
CA LYS A 25 4.53 0.36 12.94
C LYS A 25 5.30 1.68 13.13
N ALA A 26 5.71 2.01 14.34
CA ALA A 26 6.49 3.22 14.61
C ALA A 26 7.81 3.24 13.84
N VAL A 27 8.55 2.12 13.82
CA VAL A 27 9.80 1.99 13.03
C VAL A 27 9.53 2.15 11.52
N ARG A 28 8.45 1.54 10.99
CA ARG A 28 8.09 1.71 9.58
C ARG A 28 7.74 3.16 9.22
N LEU A 29 7.05 3.87 10.11
CA LEU A 29 6.75 5.30 9.90
C LEU A 29 8.03 6.15 9.88
N GLN A 30 9.00 5.83 10.73
CA GLN A 30 10.30 6.51 10.70
C GLN A 30 11.02 6.27 9.36
N LEU A 31 11.10 5.01 8.92
CA LEU A 31 11.72 4.68 7.63
C LEU A 31 11.00 5.34 6.43
N ASP A 32 9.67 5.44 6.47
CA ASP A 32 8.90 6.15 5.43
C ASP A 32 9.21 7.66 5.45
N ALA A 33 9.34 8.26 6.62
CA ALA A 33 9.72 9.66 6.76
C ALA A 33 11.14 9.92 6.23
N ASP A 34 12.10 9.07 6.57
CA ASP A 34 13.49 9.17 6.11
C ASP A 34 13.55 9.04 4.57
N ALA A 35 12.79 8.09 3.99
CA ALA A 35 12.74 7.90 2.55
C ALA A 35 12.10 9.10 1.81
N ARG A 36 11.09 9.74 2.40
CA ARG A 36 10.47 10.95 1.83
C ARG A 36 11.42 12.13 1.91
N HIS A 37 12.13 12.29 2.99
CA HIS A 37 13.12 13.32 3.16
C HIS A 37 14.25 13.19 2.12
N GLU A 38 14.77 11.97 1.93
CA GLU A 38 15.77 11.69 0.88
C GLU A 38 15.22 11.97 -0.53
N PHE A 39 13.94 11.64 -0.79
CA PHE A 39 13.29 11.98 -2.06
C PHE A 39 13.20 13.49 -2.29
N GLU A 40 12.86 14.26 -1.26
CA GLU A 40 12.77 15.73 -1.33
C GLU A 40 14.13 16.37 -1.58
N GLU A 41 15.19 15.84 -0.95
CA GLU A 41 16.55 16.37 -1.11
C GLU A 41 17.17 16.00 -2.47
N GLN A 42 16.97 14.78 -2.94
CA GLN A 42 17.66 14.27 -4.12
C GLN A 42 16.82 14.33 -5.40
N GLY A 43 15.51 14.51 -5.29
CA GLY A 43 14.57 14.49 -6.42
C GLY A 43 14.41 13.11 -7.08
N ALA A 44 14.93 12.05 -6.45
CA ALA A 44 14.89 10.68 -6.95
C ALA A 44 14.39 9.72 -5.87
N ALA A 45 13.57 8.77 -6.27
CA ALA A 45 13.00 7.79 -5.35
C ALA A 45 14.08 6.86 -4.77
N PRO A 46 14.31 6.87 -3.45
CA PRO A 46 15.35 6.07 -2.83
C PRO A 46 15.06 4.57 -2.94
N THR A 47 16.14 3.81 -3.06
CA THR A 47 16.10 2.34 -3.00
C THR A 47 17.25 1.86 -2.13
N TRP A 48 16.93 1.38 -0.94
CA TRP A 48 17.91 0.89 0.03
C TRP A 48 18.05 -0.62 -0.07
N ARG A 49 19.22 -1.08 -0.51
CA ARG A 49 19.56 -2.51 -0.59
C ARG A 49 20.32 -2.91 0.68
N LEU A 50 19.71 -3.80 1.44
CA LEU A 50 20.29 -4.39 2.64
C LEU A 50 20.74 -5.81 2.29
N ALA A 51 22.05 -6.06 2.28
CA ALA A 51 22.67 -7.24 1.68
C ALA A 51 21.95 -8.56 1.98
N ASP A 52 21.68 -8.84 3.25
CA ASP A 52 21.10 -10.12 3.68
C ASP A 52 19.62 -10.05 4.05
N LEU A 53 19.02 -8.87 4.03
CA LEU A 53 17.65 -8.67 4.49
C LEU A 53 16.65 -8.45 3.33
N GLY A 54 17.01 -7.61 2.39
CA GLY A 54 16.11 -7.28 1.28
C GLY A 54 16.27 -5.86 0.78
N THR A 55 15.23 -5.35 0.19
CA THR A 55 15.24 -4.02 -0.43
C THR A 55 14.02 -3.22 0.03
N TRP A 56 14.28 -2.02 0.51
CA TRP A 56 13.28 -0.98 0.68
C TRP A 56 13.26 -0.08 -0.57
N SER A 57 12.08 0.28 -1.03
CA SER A 57 11.93 1.21 -2.15
C SER A 57 10.75 2.13 -1.91
N LEU A 58 10.91 3.41 -2.25
CA LEU A 58 9.84 4.40 -2.25
C LEU A 58 9.28 4.50 -3.67
N PRO A 59 8.15 3.87 -4.00
CA PRO A 59 7.57 3.98 -5.33
C PRO A 59 7.00 5.38 -5.53
N VAL A 60 7.10 5.90 -6.75
CA VAL A 60 6.44 7.15 -7.16
C VAL A 60 5.19 6.84 -7.97
N SER A 61 4.22 7.74 -7.90
CA SER A 61 3.01 7.62 -8.68
C SER A 61 3.31 7.87 -10.16
N LYS A 62 2.57 7.21 -11.04
CA LYS A 62 2.51 7.57 -12.45
C LYS A 62 1.40 8.59 -12.68
N GLU A 63 1.52 9.35 -13.75
CA GLU A 63 0.40 10.16 -14.24
C GLU A 63 -0.80 9.27 -14.51
N ALA A 64 -1.96 9.69 -14.06
CA ALA A 64 -3.18 8.94 -14.23
C ALA A 64 -4.37 9.89 -14.44
N PRO A 65 -5.30 9.56 -15.37
CA PRO A 65 -6.52 10.31 -15.53
C PRO A 65 -7.42 10.19 -14.29
N TYR A 66 -8.12 11.26 -13.97
CA TYR A 66 -9.19 11.27 -12.98
C TYR A 66 -10.35 12.09 -13.44
N VAL A 67 -11.51 11.87 -12.88
CA VAL A 67 -12.71 12.68 -13.20
C VAL A 67 -12.60 14.02 -12.49
N ALA A 68 -12.30 15.07 -13.25
CA ALA A 68 -12.21 16.44 -12.74
C ALA A 68 -13.60 17.11 -12.74
N ASP A 69 -14.40 16.85 -13.78
CA ASP A 69 -15.77 17.32 -13.92
C ASP A 69 -16.70 16.15 -14.28
N PRO A 70 -17.46 15.61 -13.30
CA PRO A 70 -18.40 14.51 -13.54
C PRO A 70 -19.52 14.87 -14.55
N THR A 71 -19.95 16.14 -14.59
CA THR A 71 -21.02 16.58 -15.48
C THR A 71 -20.55 16.59 -16.94
N ALA A 72 -19.39 17.19 -17.20
CA ALA A 72 -18.79 17.19 -18.52
C ALA A 72 -18.47 15.77 -19.02
N LEU A 73 -17.97 14.90 -18.15
CA LEU A 73 -17.76 13.49 -18.49
C LEU A 73 -19.08 12.79 -18.83
N ALA A 74 -20.13 13.00 -18.03
CA ALA A 74 -21.43 12.38 -18.27
C ALA A 74 -22.04 12.79 -19.62
N GLU A 75 -21.97 14.06 -19.99
CA GLU A 75 -22.46 14.56 -21.31
C GLU A 75 -21.64 13.94 -22.47
N TRP A 76 -20.32 13.86 -22.34
CA TRP A 76 -19.49 13.19 -23.34
C TRP A 76 -19.83 11.69 -23.47
N VAL A 77 -19.96 10.96 -22.34
CA VAL A 77 -20.32 9.53 -22.34
C VAL A 77 -21.73 9.34 -22.93
N LYS A 78 -22.69 10.22 -22.61
CA LYS A 78 -24.06 10.17 -23.17
C LYS A 78 -24.08 10.25 -24.71
N GLY A 79 -23.22 11.06 -25.29
CA GLY A 79 -23.10 11.17 -26.74
C GLY A 79 -22.46 9.96 -27.42
N ARG A 80 -21.54 9.28 -26.75
CA ARG A 80 -20.75 8.17 -27.31
C ARG A 80 -21.23 6.78 -26.89
N TYR A 81 -21.69 6.67 -25.66
CA TYR A 81 -22.04 5.40 -25.00
C TYR A 81 -23.35 5.54 -24.23
N PRO A 82 -24.48 5.82 -24.93
CA PRO A 82 -25.76 6.14 -24.26
C PRO A 82 -26.26 5.00 -23.36
N SER A 83 -25.95 3.76 -23.68
CA SER A 83 -26.32 2.60 -22.84
C SER A 83 -25.60 2.57 -21.48
N GLU A 84 -24.50 3.31 -21.31
CA GLU A 84 -23.73 3.36 -20.06
C GLU A 84 -24.22 4.46 -19.11
N ILE A 85 -25.19 5.26 -19.54
CA ILE A 85 -25.84 6.29 -18.74
C ILE A 85 -27.20 5.77 -18.26
N ARG A 86 -27.37 5.72 -16.93
CA ARG A 86 -28.70 5.49 -16.29
C ARG A 86 -29.01 6.70 -15.47
N GLU A 87 -28.72 7.54 -14.96
CA GLU A 87 -28.75 8.76 -14.16
C GLU A 87 -27.32 9.22 -13.82
N VAL A 88 -26.39 8.26 -13.74
CA VAL A 88 -24.96 8.48 -13.55
C VAL A 88 -24.17 7.55 -14.48
N VAL A 89 -22.92 7.92 -14.81
CA VAL A 89 -22.02 7.02 -15.55
C VAL A 89 -21.84 5.73 -14.74
N ASN A 90 -22.05 4.57 -15.38
CA ASN A 90 -21.83 3.27 -14.74
C ASN A 90 -20.39 3.20 -14.16
N PRO A 91 -20.22 2.96 -12.85
CA PRO A 91 -18.89 2.97 -12.21
C PRO A 91 -17.91 1.95 -12.80
N ALA A 92 -18.38 0.77 -13.20
CA ALA A 92 -17.55 -0.24 -13.83
C ALA A 92 -17.04 0.22 -15.20
N PHE A 93 -17.92 0.84 -16.00
CA PHE A 93 -17.54 1.45 -17.27
C PHE A 93 -16.57 2.62 -17.07
N GLN A 94 -16.79 3.49 -16.10
CA GLN A 94 -15.90 4.61 -15.79
C GLN A 94 -14.49 4.10 -15.45
N THR A 95 -14.36 3.05 -14.64
CA THR A 95 -13.07 2.45 -14.31
C THR A 95 -12.37 1.87 -15.54
N ALA A 96 -13.10 1.13 -16.37
CA ALA A 96 -12.58 0.57 -17.62
C ALA A 96 -12.16 1.67 -18.62
N LEU A 97 -12.95 2.74 -18.72
CA LEU A 97 -12.65 3.89 -19.55
C LEU A 97 -11.35 4.55 -19.11
N LEU A 98 -11.22 4.90 -17.83
CA LEU A 98 -10.02 5.56 -17.28
C LEU A 98 -8.75 4.73 -17.49
N SER A 99 -8.84 3.39 -17.48
CA SER A 99 -7.68 2.52 -17.66
C SER A 99 -7.11 2.50 -19.08
N ARG A 100 -7.93 2.82 -20.10
CA ARG A 100 -7.52 2.84 -21.52
C ARG A 100 -7.11 4.22 -22.03
N LEU A 101 -7.48 5.28 -21.32
CA LEU A 101 -7.19 6.65 -21.72
C LEU A 101 -5.75 7.03 -21.44
N THR A 102 -5.22 7.94 -22.26
CA THR A 102 -3.82 8.37 -22.18
C THR A 102 -3.73 9.84 -21.75
N PRO A 103 -2.98 10.14 -20.67
CA PRO A 103 -2.64 11.52 -20.33
C PRO A 103 -1.75 12.15 -21.42
N LEU A 104 -2.06 13.38 -21.80
CA LEU A 104 -1.27 14.18 -22.73
C LEU A 104 -1.15 15.62 -22.21
N GLY A 105 -0.11 15.89 -21.42
CA GLY A 105 0.03 17.14 -20.69
C GLY A 105 -1.09 17.33 -19.65
N GLU A 106 -1.90 18.35 -19.78
CA GLU A 106 -3.02 18.66 -18.88
C GLU A 106 -4.34 18.01 -19.28
N VAL A 107 -4.38 17.37 -20.46
CA VAL A 107 -5.62 16.77 -20.99
C VAL A 107 -5.53 15.26 -21.07
N VAL A 108 -6.69 14.61 -21.17
CA VAL A 108 -6.79 13.15 -21.32
C VAL A 108 -7.38 12.84 -22.69
N MET A 109 -6.71 11.97 -23.44
CA MET A 109 -7.09 11.62 -24.82
C MET A 109 -7.54 10.15 -24.90
N ASP A 110 -8.56 9.87 -25.70
CA ASP A 110 -8.92 8.51 -26.08
C ASP A 110 -8.03 8.07 -27.25
N PRO A 111 -7.11 7.09 -27.07
CA PRO A 111 -6.19 6.66 -28.12
C PRO A 111 -6.89 5.96 -29.28
N ALA A 112 -8.14 5.52 -29.11
CA ALA A 112 -8.91 4.88 -30.17
C ALA A 112 -9.35 5.83 -31.29
N ASN A 113 -9.52 7.12 -30.98
CA ASN A 113 -10.01 8.12 -31.95
C ASN A 113 -9.28 9.48 -31.89
N GLY A 114 -8.30 9.63 -30.97
CA GLY A 114 -7.56 10.88 -30.80
C GLY A 114 -8.35 12.02 -30.17
N GLU A 115 -9.52 11.75 -29.58
CA GLU A 115 -10.40 12.76 -29.00
C GLU A 115 -10.01 13.09 -27.56
N VAL A 116 -9.99 14.38 -27.23
CA VAL A 116 -9.86 14.83 -25.84
C VAL A 116 -11.16 14.59 -25.10
N VAL A 117 -11.08 13.85 -24.00
CA VAL A 117 -12.24 13.48 -23.17
C VAL A 117 -12.51 14.61 -22.16
N PRO A 118 -13.62 15.35 -22.28
CA PRO A 118 -13.91 16.43 -21.35
C PRO A 118 -14.26 15.92 -19.96
N GLY A 119 -14.04 16.75 -18.95
CA GLY A 119 -14.33 16.40 -17.56
C GLY A 119 -13.30 15.52 -16.89
N LEU A 120 -12.21 15.17 -17.59
CA LEU A 120 -11.06 14.45 -17.02
C LEU A 120 -9.89 15.40 -16.80
N GLY A 121 -9.14 15.14 -15.74
CA GLY A 121 -7.87 15.80 -15.46
C GLY A 121 -6.75 14.79 -15.33
N VAL A 122 -5.50 15.26 -15.38
CA VAL A 122 -4.31 14.44 -15.21
C VAL A 122 -3.76 14.64 -13.81
N ARG A 123 -3.68 13.56 -13.03
CA ARG A 123 -2.94 13.59 -11.77
C ARG A 123 -1.45 13.60 -12.08
N PRO A 124 -0.68 14.53 -11.51
CA PRO A 124 0.75 14.54 -11.71
C PRO A 124 1.35 13.22 -11.22
N GLY A 125 2.26 12.67 -12.00
CA GLY A 125 3.13 11.58 -11.62
C GLY A 125 4.28 12.04 -10.73
N GLY A 126 5.14 11.11 -10.31
CA GLY A 126 6.33 11.41 -9.53
C GLY A 126 6.08 11.65 -8.03
N LEU A 127 4.84 11.57 -7.56
CA LEU A 127 4.53 11.73 -6.13
C LEU A 127 4.92 10.45 -5.36
N PRO A 128 5.65 10.60 -4.22
CA PRO A 128 6.05 9.47 -3.41
C PRO A 128 4.83 8.74 -2.83
N GLN A 129 4.84 7.43 -2.93
CA GLN A 129 3.85 6.53 -2.33
C GLN A 129 4.37 6.01 -0.99
N SER A 130 3.73 4.97 -0.45
CA SER A 130 4.20 4.32 0.76
C SER A 130 5.47 3.52 0.50
N LEU A 131 6.42 3.61 1.42
CA LEU A 131 7.64 2.81 1.40
C LEU A 131 7.30 1.32 1.38
N ARG A 132 7.93 0.57 0.48
CA ARG A 132 7.73 -0.88 0.32
C ARG A 132 9.00 -1.63 0.67
N PHE A 133 8.85 -2.70 1.43
CA PHE A 133 9.90 -3.64 1.72
C PHE A 133 9.68 -4.94 0.94
N LYS A 134 10.72 -5.39 0.26
CA LYS A 134 10.76 -6.70 -0.38
C LYS A 134 11.89 -7.50 0.27
N PRO A 135 11.56 -8.43 1.18
CA PRO A 135 12.56 -9.28 1.81
C PRO A 135 13.19 -10.23 0.80
N ASN A 136 14.42 -10.64 1.04
CA ASN A 136 15.04 -11.77 0.36
C ASN A 136 14.47 -13.09 0.92
N SER A 137 14.53 -14.18 0.14
CA SER A 137 14.08 -15.52 0.59
C SER A 137 14.75 -15.95 1.90
N ASP A 138 16.04 -15.71 1.99
CA ASP A 138 16.85 -16.10 3.16
C ASP A 138 16.53 -15.24 4.40
N ALA A 139 16.19 -13.96 4.18
CA ALA A 139 15.78 -13.05 5.25
C ALA A 139 14.45 -13.47 5.90
N MET A 140 13.53 -14.06 5.12
CA MET A 140 12.30 -14.62 5.68
C MET A 140 12.58 -15.80 6.62
N ALA A 141 13.45 -16.71 6.20
CA ALA A 141 13.85 -17.85 7.03
C ALA A 141 14.55 -17.41 8.34
N VAL A 142 15.43 -16.40 8.25
CA VAL A 142 16.08 -15.80 9.43
C VAL A 142 15.06 -15.10 10.33
N ALA A 143 14.12 -14.35 9.74
CA ALA A 143 13.07 -13.67 10.50
C ALA A 143 12.17 -14.65 11.24
N ASP A 144 11.82 -15.78 10.63
CA ASP A 144 11.04 -16.85 11.26
C ASP A 144 11.79 -17.48 12.44
N GLN A 145 13.09 -17.76 12.28
CA GLN A 145 13.93 -18.29 13.38
C GLN A 145 14.06 -17.28 14.52
N VAL A 146 14.34 -16.02 14.21
CA VAL A 146 14.43 -14.94 15.21
C VAL A 146 13.08 -14.73 15.89
N GLY A 147 11.99 -14.76 15.12
CA GLY A 147 10.63 -14.66 15.62
C GLY A 147 10.29 -15.79 16.59
N ALA A 148 10.61 -17.02 16.23
CA ALA A 148 10.42 -18.19 17.12
C ALA A 148 11.25 -18.08 18.41
N LYS A 149 12.51 -17.63 18.33
CA LYS A 149 13.36 -17.42 19.51
C LYS A 149 12.82 -16.31 20.42
N LEU A 150 12.38 -15.18 19.84
CA LEU A 150 11.78 -14.09 20.59
C LEU A 150 10.46 -14.52 21.23
N ALA A 151 9.64 -15.28 20.52
CA ALA A 151 8.40 -15.84 21.07
C ALA A 151 8.69 -16.74 22.26
N GLY A 152 9.71 -17.62 22.19
CA GLY A 152 10.17 -18.43 23.32
C GLY A 152 10.58 -17.58 24.51
N GLN A 153 11.41 -16.57 24.31
CA GLN A 153 11.85 -15.66 25.39
C GLN A 153 10.69 -14.90 26.04
N ILE A 154 9.70 -14.47 25.23
CA ILE A 154 8.49 -13.82 25.75
C ILE A 154 7.65 -14.82 26.57
N LEU A 155 7.50 -16.04 26.10
CA LEU A 155 6.76 -17.10 26.79
C LEU A 155 7.43 -17.46 28.14
N ASP A 156 8.75 -17.60 28.16
CA ASP A 156 9.55 -17.85 29.37
C ASP A 156 9.43 -16.68 30.35
N GLY A 157 9.56 -15.43 29.87
CA GLY A 157 9.42 -14.21 30.68
C GLY A 157 8.01 -14.00 31.24
N LEU A 158 6.99 -14.56 30.60
CA LEU A 158 5.60 -14.55 31.09
C LEU A 158 5.26 -15.75 31.97
N GLY A 159 6.22 -16.66 32.22
CA GLY A 159 6.00 -17.90 32.97
C GLY A 159 5.10 -18.89 32.28
N ILE A 160 5.06 -18.87 30.93
CA ILE A 160 4.21 -19.71 30.08
C ILE A 160 5.03 -20.88 29.47
N GLY A 161 6.35 -20.83 29.60
CA GLY A 161 7.29 -21.87 29.15
C GLY A 161 7.40 -22.99 30.17
N GLY A 162 6.40 -23.78 30.40
CA GLY A 162 6.38 -24.91 31.34
C GLY A 162 5.91 -26.18 30.66
N GLU A 163 6.87 -27.11 30.48
CA GLU A 163 6.74 -28.56 30.39
C GLU A 163 5.72 -29.14 29.39
N ALA A 164 6.17 -29.33 28.15
CA ALA A 164 5.72 -30.47 27.38
C ALA A 164 6.62 -31.66 27.79
N SER A 165 6.15 -32.45 28.75
CA SER A 165 6.61 -33.83 28.96
C SER A 165 5.78 -34.76 28.11
#